data_d5ba42d22af9e93db079c49d8b91c530
#
_entry.id   d5ba42d22af9e93db079c49d8b91c530
#
_cell.length_a   1.000
_cell.length_b   1.000
_cell.length_c   1.000
_cell.angle_alpha   90.00
_cell.angle_beta   90.00
_cell.angle_gamma   90.00
#
_symmetry.space_group_name_H-M   'P 1'
#
loop_
_entity.id
_entity.type
_entity.pdbx_description
1 polymer ?
#
loop_
_entity_poly.entity_id
_entity_poly.type
_entity_poly.pdbx_seq_one_letter_code
_entity_poly.pdbx_strand_id
1 'polypeptide(L)'
;MSDYERQIKAGRIVPGMSFNEKVWALTARVPAGRVTTYRHIAEALKSKGYRAVGNALNRNPYAPAVPCHRVVGSNGALTGFAGGLAKKQKLLATEGVRLTSGGPGKCRADLSDPVRL
;
A
#
# COMPACT_ATOMS: atom_id res chain seq x y z
N MET A 1 10.82 18.89 -4.85
CA MET A 1 10.74 18.13 -3.59
C MET A 1 9.49 18.57 -2.83
N SER A 2 8.72 17.62 -2.36
CA SER A 2 7.51 17.93 -1.58
C SER A 2 7.91 18.45 -0.21
N ASP A 3 7.23 19.48 0.29
CA ASP A 3 7.45 20.00 1.64
C ASP A 3 7.08 18.97 2.71
N TYR A 4 6.36 17.92 2.31
CA TYR A 4 5.87 16.89 3.23
C TYR A 4 6.63 15.57 3.12
N GLU A 5 7.70 15.49 2.33
CA GLU A 5 8.40 14.23 2.09
C GLU A 5 8.81 13.53 3.39
N ARG A 6 9.39 14.28 4.32
CA ARG A 6 9.83 13.74 5.61
C ARG A 6 8.66 13.18 6.41
N GLN A 7 7.57 13.93 6.48
CA GLN A 7 6.37 13.52 7.20
C GLN A 7 5.73 12.29 6.56
N ILE A 8 5.66 12.26 5.24
CA ILE A 8 5.11 11.12 4.50
C ILE A 8 5.92 9.85 4.81
N LYS A 9 7.23 9.91 4.71
CA LYS A 9 8.10 8.75 4.97
C LYS A 9 8.03 8.30 6.43
N ALA A 10 7.74 9.22 7.35
CA ALA A 10 7.55 8.90 8.76
C ALA A 10 6.12 8.42 9.09
N GLY A 11 5.23 8.38 8.11
CA GLY A 11 3.85 7.95 8.32
C GLY A 11 2.98 8.98 9.02
N ARG A 12 3.34 10.26 8.96
CA ARG A 12 2.63 11.35 9.63
C ARG A 12 1.76 12.12 8.66
N ILE A 13 0.49 12.29 9.03
CA ILE A 13 -0.42 13.17 8.30
C ILE A 13 -0.44 14.51 9.00
N VAL A 14 -0.18 15.57 8.23
CA VAL A 14 -0.17 16.94 8.76
C VAL A 14 -1.16 17.80 7.95
N PRO A 15 -1.65 18.93 8.53
CA PRO A 15 -2.55 19.82 7.80
C PRO A 15 -1.93 20.32 6.51
N GLY A 16 -2.73 20.43 5.46
CA GLY A 16 -2.28 20.90 4.15
C GLY A 16 -1.90 19.79 3.17
N MET A 17 -1.79 18.55 3.61
CA MET A 17 -1.51 17.43 2.72
C MET A 17 -2.65 17.18 1.74
N SER A 18 -2.30 16.87 0.49
CA SER A 18 -3.25 16.41 -0.51
C SER A 18 -3.75 15.00 -0.17
N PHE A 19 -4.80 14.55 -0.85
CA PHE A 19 -5.28 13.18 -0.72
C PHE A 19 -4.17 12.17 -1.00
N ASN A 20 -3.42 12.35 -2.10
CA ASN A 20 -2.34 11.45 -2.46
C ASN A 20 -1.25 11.40 -1.38
N GLU A 21 -0.88 12.55 -0.86
CA GLU A 21 0.12 12.63 0.21
C GLU A 21 -0.33 11.90 1.47
N LYS A 22 -1.61 12.01 1.82
CA LYS A 22 -2.18 11.28 2.95
C LYS A 22 -2.16 9.78 2.72
N VAL A 23 -2.48 9.32 1.51
CA VAL A 23 -2.40 7.91 1.14
C VAL A 23 -0.96 7.40 1.31
N TRP A 24 0.02 8.15 0.83
CA TRP A 24 1.42 7.75 0.96
C TRP A 24 1.86 7.69 2.41
N ALA A 25 1.45 8.65 3.24
CA ALA A 25 1.78 8.66 4.66
C ALA A 25 1.20 7.43 5.39
N LEU A 26 -0.06 7.08 5.12
CA LEU A 26 -0.67 5.89 5.71
C LEU A 26 0.03 4.62 5.25
N THR A 27 0.39 4.54 3.98
CA THR A 27 1.10 3.39 3.43
C THR A 27 2.46 3.22 4.09
N ALA A 28 3.14 4.31 4.41
CA ALA A 28 4.43 4.27 5.09
C ALA A 28 4.36 3.64 6.49
N ARG A 29 3.18 3.54 7.08
CA ARG A 29 2.98 2.92 8.40
C ARG A 29 3.01 1.39 8.36
N VAL A 30 2.92 0.78 7.19
CA VAL A 30 2.84 -0.68 7.06
C VAL A 30 4.24 -1.27 7.13
N PRO A 31 4.56 -2.08 8.17
CA PRO A 31 5.89 -2.65 8.30
C PRO A 31 6.13 -3.82 7.34
N ALA A 32 7.39 -4.16 7.13
CA ALA A 32 7.76 -5.33 6.35
C ALA A 32 7.16 -6.59 6.97
N GLY A 33 6.68 -7.51 6.15
CA GLY A 33 6.05 -8.74 6.59
C GLY A 33 4.54 -8.61 6.84
N ARG A 34 3.99 -7.40 6.72
CA ARG A 34 2.55 -7.17 6.89
C ARG A 34 1.98 -6.47 5.66
N VAL A 35 0.68 -6.52 5.52
CA VAL A 35 -0.03 -5.87 4.42
C VAL A 35 -1.22 -5.07 4.96
N THR A 36 -1.67 -4.11 4.18
CA THR A 36 -2.96 -3.44 4.36
C THR A 36 -3.74 -3.54 3.06
N THR A 37 -4.96 -3.05 3.05
CA THR A 37 -5.80 -3.08 1.85
C THR A 37 -6.13 -1.67 1.40
N TYR A 38 -6.49 -1.52 0.12
CA TYR A 38 -7.01 -0.26 -0.41
C TYR A 38 -8.20 0.22 0.41
N ARG A 39 -9.04 -0.72 0.84
CA ARG A 39 -10.21 -0.41 1.66
C ARG A 39 -9.81 0.18 3.01
N HIS A 40 -8.82 -0.38 3.69
CA HIS A 40 -8.37 0.13 4.99
C HIS A 40 -7.83 1.56 4.86
N ILE A 41 -7.08 1.83 3.80
CA ILE A 41 -6.57 3.19 3.55
C ILE A 41 -7.73 4.15 3.30
N ALA A 42 -8.69 3.76 2.43
CA ALA A 42 -9.84 4.60 2.13
C ALA A 42 -10.67 4.89 3.38
N GLU A 43 -10.91 3.87 4.21
CA GLU A 43 -11.66 4.03 5.45
C GLU A 43 -10.95 4.97 6.42
N ALA A 44 -9.64 4.86 6.55
CA ALA A 44 -8.84 5.72 7.42
C ALA A 44 -8.94 7.19 7.00
N LEU A 45 -9.11 7.45 5.70
CA LEU A 45 -9.28 8.80 5.16
C LEU A 45 -10.75 9.21 5.02
N LYS A 46 -11.67 8.35 5.50
CA LYS A 46 -13.12 8.57 5.37
C LYS A 46 -13.53 8.78 3.92
N SER A 47 -12.92 8.03 3.02
CA SER A 47 -13.17 8.10 1.57
C SER A 47 -13.81 6.79 1.11
N LYS A 48 -14.72 6.89 0.14
CA LYS A 48 -15.28 5.71 -0.54
C LYS A 48 -14.52 5.40 -1.83
N GLY A 49 -13.50 6.18 -2.16
CA GLY A 49 -12.79 6.09 -3.44
C GLY A 49 -11.63 5.11 -3.41
N TYR A 50 -11.89 3.82 -3.45
CA TYR A 50 -10.83 2.81 -3.52
C TYR A 50 -9.96 3.01 -4.77
N ARG A 51 -10.55 3.40 -5.89
CA ARG A 51 -9.82 3.69 -7.13
C ARG A 51 -8.89 4.88 -6.94
N ALA A 52 -9.31 5.91 -6.21
CA ALA A 52 -8.48 7.07 -5.92
C ALA A 52 -7.25 6.68 -5.09
N VAL A 53 -7.42 5.75 -4.15
CA VAL A 53 -6.28 5.20 -3.38
C VAL A 53 -5.32 4.48 -4.31
N GLY A 54 -5.82 3.63 -5.20
CA GLY A 54 -4.98 2.93 -6.19
C GLY A 54 -4.23 3.90 -7.09
N ASN A 55 -4.89 4.95 -7.57
CA ASN A 55 -4.24 5.97 -8.41
C ASN A 55 -3.14 6.70 -7.65
N ALA A 56 -3.38 7.03 -6.37
CA ALA A 56 -2.38 7.68 -5.53
C ALA A 56 -1.15 6.78 -5.37
N LEU A 57 -1.35 5.49 -5.13
CA LEU A 57 -0.25 4.54 -4.97
C LEU A 57 0.56 4.37 -6.25
N ASN A 58 -0.11 4.38 -7.41
CA ASN A 58 0.59 4.32 -8.70
C ASN A 58 1.44 5.55 -8.97
N ARG A 59 1.17 6.66 -8.30
CA ARG A 59 1.93 7.90 -8.44
C ARG A 59 2.95 8.10 -7.32
N ASN A 60 3.15 7.09 -6.47
CA ASN A 60 4.07 7.17 -5.33
C ASN A 60 5.51 7.47 -5.81
N PRO A 61 6.07 8.66 -5.48
CA PRO A 61 7.42 9.01 -5.89
C PRO A 61 8.49 8.56 -4.90
N TYR A 62 8.09 7.94 -3.78
CA TYR A 62 8.99 7.64 -2.67
C TYR A 62 9.18 6.13 -2.45
N ALA A 63 8.86 5.30 -3.43
CA ALA A 63 9.10 3.86 -3.29
C ALA A 63 10.61 3.59 -3.23
N PRO A 64 11.07 2.62 -2.43
CA PRO A 64 10.31 1.74 -1.55
C PRO A 64 10.12 2.28 -0.13
N ALA A 65 10.58 3.51 0.19
CA ALA A 65 10.39 4.10 1.53
C ALA A 65 8.89 4.18 1.87
N VAL A 66 8.05 4.50 0.88
CA VAL A 66 6.61 4.33 0.97
C VAL A 66 6.27 3.01 0.27
N PRO A 67 5.98 1.94 1.04
CA PRO A 67 5.95 0.58 0.50
C PRO A 67 4.61 0.23 -0.15
N CYS A 68 4.34 0.82 -1.31
CA CYS A 68 3.08 0.60 -2.02
C CYS A 68 2.82 -0.87 -2.38
N HIS A 69 3.86 -1.71 -2.44
CA HIS A 69 3.70 -3.13 -2.66
C HIS A 69 2.99 -3.85 -1.50
N ARG A 70 2.91 -3.23 -0.32
CA ARG A 70 2.24 -3.81 0.86
C ARG A 70 0.74 -3.51 0.90
N VAL A 71 0.20 -2.89 -0.13
CA VAL A 71 -1.25 -2.63 -0.25
C VAL A 71 -1.83 -3.62 -1.25
N VAL A 72 -2.84 -4.36 -0.81
CA VAL A 72 -3.47 -5.42 -1.60
C VAL A 72 -4.98 -5.21 -1.65
N GLY A 73 -5.67 -5.97 -2.50
CA GLY A 73 -7.12 -5.92 -2.57
C GLY A 73 -7.79 -6.40 -1.29
N SER A 74 -9.06 -6.08 -1.09
CA SER A 74 -9.80 -6.46 0.12
C SER A 74 -9.93 -7.96 0.30
N ASN A 75 -9.74 -8.74 -0.76
CA ASN A 75 -9.70 -10.19 -0.72
C ASN A 75 -8.26 -10.74 -0.74
N GLY A 76 -7.26 -9.89 -0.57
CA GLY A 76 -5.86 -10.27 -0.60
C GLY A 76 -5.23 -10.29 -1.99
N ALA A 77 -6.00 -10.01 -3.04
CA ALA A 77 -5.49 -10.08 -4.41
C ALA A 77 -4.36 -9.07 -4.63
N LEU A 78 -3.28 -9.52 -5.28
CA LEU A 78 -2.20 -8.63 -5.67
C LEU A 78 -2.60 -7.92 -6.96
N THR A 79 -2.83 -6.62 -6.87
CA THR A 79 -3.30 -5.82 -8.00
C THR A 79 -2.51 -4.52 -8.10
N GLY A 80 -2.48 -3.95 -9.30
CA GLY A 80 -2.11 -2.55 -9.50
C GLY A 80 -0.75 -2.13 -8.98
N PHE A 81 0.34 -2.77 -9.40
CA PHE A 81 1.68 -2.35 -9.02
C PHE A 81 2.45 -1.85 -10.26
N ALA A 82 3.03 -0.66 -10.17
CA ALA A 82 3.76 -0.04 -11.28
C ALA A 82 4.94 -0.89 -11.76
N GLY A 83 5.61 -1.60 -10.85
CA GLY A 83 6.70 -2.51 -11.19
C GLY A 83 6.27 -3.87 -11.72
N GLY A 84 4.96 -4.14 -11.81
CA GLY A 84 4.41 -5.41 -12.24
C GLY A 84 4.08 -6.35 -11.09
N LEU A 85 3.09 -7.22 -11.28
CA LEU A 85 2.59 -8.11 -10.23
C LEU A 85 3.63 -9.14 -9.79
N ALA A 86 4.47 -9.62 -10.72
CA ALA A 86 5.53 -10.57 -10.37
C ALA A 86 6.52 -9.95 -9.37
N LYS A 87 6.88 -8.69 -9.57
CA LYS A 87 7.77 -7.98 -8.65
C LYS A 87 7.10 -7.76 -7.30
N LYS A 88 5.82 -7.40 -7.30
CA LYS A 88 5.05 -7.22 -6.07
C LYS A 88 5.01 -8.52 -5.26
N GLN A 89 4.72 -9.64 -5.92
CA GLN A 89 4.72 -10.95 -5.29
C GLN A 89 6.08 -11.29 -4.68
N LYS A 90 7.15 -11.05 -5.42
CA LYS A 90 8.51 -11.33 -4.96
C LYS A 90 8.88 -10.48 -3.74
N LEU A 91 8.55 -9.20 -3.76
CA LEU A 91 8.83 -8.31 -2.63
C LEU A 91 8.10 -8.77 -1.37
N LEU A 92 6.82 -9.10 -1.49
CA LEU A 92 6.03 -9.58 -0.35
C LEU A 92 6.56 -10.89 0.20
N ALA A 93 6.89 -11.84 -0.68
CA ALA A 93 7.45 -13.12 -0.27
C ALA A 93 8.79 -12.95 0.46
N THR A 94 9.64 -12.06 -0.04
CA THR A 94 10.93 -11.76 0.57
C THR A 94 10.75 -11.17 1.96
N GLU A 95 9.68 -10.42 2.19
CA GLU A 95 9.37 -9.82 3.49
C GLU A 95 8.69 -10.79 4.45
N GLY A 96 8.40 -12.01 4.01
CA GLY A 96 7.77 -13.02 4.85
C GLY A 96 6.25 -13.00 4.86
N VAL A 97 5.62 -12.28 3.93
CA VAL A 97 4.16 -12.29 3.80
C VAL A 97 3.72 -13.64 3.23
N ARG A 98 2.73 -14.27 3.85
CA ARG A 98 2.17 -15.52 3.34
C ARG A 98 1.34 -15.24 2.09
N LEU A 99 1.64 -15.98 1.05
CA LEU A 99 0.95 -15.87 -0.24
C LEU A 99 0.39 -17.23 -0.62
N THR A 100 -0.80 -17.24 -1.21
CA THR A 100 -1.36 -18.49 -1.77
C THR A 100 -0.57 -18.85 -3.02
N SER A 101 -0.57 -20.14 -3.38
CA SER A 101 0.08 -20.59 -4.60
C SER A 101 -0.66 -20.05 -5.83
N GLY A 102 0.08 -19.79 -6.89
CA GLY A 102 -0.43 -19.23 -8.13
C GLY A 102 0.55 -18.24 -8.72
N GLY A 103 0.41 -17.94 -9.99
CA GLY A 103 1.23 -16.94 -10.66
C GLY A 103 0.79 -15.52 -10.33
N PRO A 104 1.52 -14.52 -10.87
CA PRO A 104 1.12 -13.12 -10.72
C PRO A 104 -0.33 -12.92 -11.20
N GLY A 105 -1.11 -12.21 -10.42
CA GLY A 105 -2.52 -11.98 -10.70
C GLY A 105 -3.45 -13.05 -10.14
N LYS A 106 -2.94 -14.21 -9.74
CA LYS A 106 -3.72 -15.29 -9.12
C LYS A 106 -3.36 -15.53 -7.67
N CYS A 107 -2.19 -15.07 -7.27
CA CYS A 107 -1.70 -15.17 -5.92
C CYS A 107 -2.42 -14.16 -5.03
N ARG A 108 -2.68 -14.53 -3.77
CA ARG A 108 -3.31 -13.64 -2.79
C ARG A 108 -2.51 -13.61 -1.51
N ALA A 109 -2.47 -12.45 -0.88
CA ALA A 109 -1.86 -12.30 0.43
C ALA A 109 -2.81 -12.80 1.53
N ASP A 110 -2.22 -13.35 2.58
CA ASP A 110 -2.98 -13.75 3.77
C ASP A 110 -3.45 -12.48 4.49
N LEU A 111 -4.77 -12.37 4.70
CA LEU A 111 -5.41 -11.25 5.38
C LEU A 111 -5.89 -11.60 6.78
N SER A 112 -5.34 -12.65 7.41
CA SER A 112 -5.75 -13.01 8.77
C SER A 112 -5.42 -11.92 9.78
N ASP A 113 -4.39 -11.08 9.50
CA ASP A 113 -4.01 -9.97 10.38
C ASP A 113 -3.49 -8.78 9.56
N PRO A 114 -4.36 -8.10 8.79
CA PRO A 114 -3.93 -6.93 8.03
C PRO A 114 -3.70 -5.73 8.94
N VAL A 115 -2.83 -4.82 8.51
CA VAL A 115 -2.62 -3.57 9.25
C VAL A 115 -3.87 -2.69 9.09
N ARG A 116 -4.43 -2.29 10.20
CA ARG A 116 -5.57 -1.36 10.23
C ARG A 116 -5.04 0.03 10.57
N LEU A 117 -5.31 0.95 9.70
CA LEU A 117 -4.75 2.31 9.76
C LEU A 117 -5.71 3.29 10.42
#